data_d38566617ed9a9f803ec942490382b36
#
_entry.id   d38566617ed9a9f803ec942490382b36
#
_cell.length_a   1.000
_cell.length_b   1.000
_cell.length_c   1.000
_cell.angle_alpha   90.00
_cell.angle_beta   90.00
_cell.angle_gamma   90.00
#
_symmetry.space_group_name_H-M   'P 1'
#
loop_
_entity.id
_entity.type
_entity.pdbx_description
1 polymer ?
#
loop_
_entity_poly.entity_id
_entity_poly.type
_entity_poly.pdbx_seq_one_letter_code
_entity_poly.pdbx_strand_id
1 'polypeptide(L)'
;MDGVEGAEYQVRRVLPSETWAIRASVLWPEKQADDSCTLEVDSDSGALHFGVIYAGEVVGIGSFFLQSHADLGASIGYRLRAMATHSNHRGMGLATKLIRHAERALQNQGEGGIWADARKGALGFYSGLGWEVTGPFYTVPKRGLHRLVWTRFDE
;
A
#
# COMPACT_ATOMS: atom_id res chain seq x y z
N MET A 1 5.70 -12.48 -28.80
CA MET A 1 5.71 -12.33 -28.00
C MET A 1 6.59 -12.16 -27.37
N ASP A 2 6.98 -12.11 -27.13
CA ASP A 2 7.77 -11.52 -26.74
C ASP A 2 8.10 -11.84 -25.42
N GLY A 3 9.15 -11.40 -24.83
CA GLY A 3 9.58 -11.72 -23.50
C GLY A 3 8.54 -11.45 -22.43
N VAL A 4 7.43 -10.89 -22.86
CA VAL A 4 6.33 -10.62 -21.95
C VAL A 4 5.47 -11.87 -21.76
N GLU A 5 5.43 -12.70 -22.77
CA GLU A 5 4.66 -13.93 -22.68
C GLU A 5 5.30 -14.83 -21.64
N GLY A 6 4.53 -15.27 -20.67
CA GLY A 6 5.05 -16.10 -19.59
C GLY A 6 5.59 -15.32 -18.41
N ALA A 7 5.71 -14.00 -18.52
CA ALA A 7 6.14 -13.19 -17.40
C ALA A 7 5.03 -13.16 -16.35
N GLU A 8 5.44 -13.20 -15.08
CA GLU A 8 4.51 -13.21 -13.98
C GLU A 8 4.75 -12.02 -13.09
N TYR A 9 3.67 -11.59 -12.45
CA TYR A 9 3.74 -10.57 -11.40
C TYR A 9 4.11 -11.25 -10.09
N GLN A 10 5.15 -10.75 -9.45
CA GLN A 10 5.59 -11.27 -8.16
C GLN A 10 5.65 -10.15 -7.15
N VAL A 11 5.28 -10.44 -5.91
CA VAL A 11 5.36 -9.47 -4.82
C VAL A 11 6.55 -9.83 -3.95
N ARG A 12 7.37 -8.83 -3.64
CA ARG A 12 8.49 -9.02 -2.71
C ARG A 12 8.77 -7.76 -1.91
N ARG A 13 9.57 -7.91 -0.88
CA ARG A 13 10.10 -6.77 -0.15
C ARG A 13 11.01 -5.97 -1.06
N VAL A 14 10.94 -4.64 -0.94
CA VAL A 14 11.78 -3.74 -1.69
C VAL A 14 12.38 -2.72 -0.73
N LEU A 15 13.47 -2.07 -1.16
CA LEU A 15 14.04 -0.96 -0.42
C LEU A 15 13.18 0.29 -0.61
N PRO A 16 13.19 1.24 0.34
CA PRO A 16 12.44 2.48 0.14
C PRO A 16 12.76 3.17 -1.18
N SER A 17 14.04 3.18 -1.58
CA SER A 17 14.44 3.82 -2.83
C SER A 17 13.82 3.16 -4.06
N GLU A 18 13.47 1.88 -3.99
CA GLU A 18 12.83 1.19 -5.10
C GLU A 18 11.38 1.63 -5.31
N THR A 19 10.80 2.37 -4.37
CA THR A 19 9.43 2.89 -4.49
C THR A 19 9.37 4.27 -5.15
N TRP A 20 10.51 4.95 -5.28
CA TRP A 20 10.53 6.35 -5.66
C TRP A 20 9.94 6.61 -7.05
N ALA A 21 10.26 5.79 -8.03
CA ALA A 21 9.77 6.01 -9.40
C ALA A 21 8.24 5.96 -9.47
N ILE A 22 7.63 4.98 -8.82
CA ILE A 22 6.17 4.86 -8.81
C ILE A 22 5.54 5.96 -7.96
N ARG A 23 6.15 6.29 -6.83
CA ARG A 23 5.66 7.39 -5.99
C ARG A 23 5.62 8.70 -6.79
N ALA A 24 6.70 8.98 -7.52
CA ALA A 24 6.76 10.20 -8.30
C ALA A 24 5.74 10.19 -9.44
N SER A 25 5.67 9.10 -10.21
CA SER A 25 4.84 9.09 -11.41
C SER A 25 3.35 9.00 -11.11
N VAL A 26 2.96 8.39 -10.01
CA VAL A 26 1.55 8.12 -9.72
C VAL A 26 1.02 9.00 -8.59
N LEU A 27 1.78 9.16 -7.52
CA LEU A 27 1.28 9.84 -6.32
C LEU A 27 1.69 11.30 -6.26
N TRP A 28 2.91 11.62 -6.67
CA TRP A 28 3.47 12.95 -6.50
C TRP A 28 4.14 13.43 -7.80
N PRO A 29 3.33 13.70 -8.84
CA PRO A 29 3.88 14.04 -10.16
C PRO A 29 4.72 15.33 -10.15
N GLU A 30 4.61 16.13 -9.10
CA GLU A 30 5.44 17.32 -8.94
C GLU A 30 6.86 16.98 -8.49
N LYS A 31 7.13 15.74 -8.09
CA LYS A 31 8.45 15.33 -7.58
C LYS A 31 9.24 14.55 -8.63
N GLN A 32 10.57 14.56 -8.46
CA GLN A 32 11.45 13.71 -9.24
C GLN A 32 11.49 12.32 -8.59
N ALA A 33 11.94 11.32 -9.36
CA ALA A 33 12.09 9.97 -8.84
C ALA A 33 13.42 9.86 -8.07
N ASP A 34 13.50 10.55 -6.95
CA ASP A 34 14.70 10.62 -6.12
C ASP A 34 14.29 10.68 -4.65
N ASP A 35 15.23 11.05 -3.78
CA ASP A 35 14.98 11.06 -2.35
C ASP A 35 13.92 12.07 -1.91
N SER A 36 13.47 12.97 -2.78
CA SER A 36 12.33 13.83 -2.47
C SER A 36 11.03 13.03 -2.31
N CYS A 37 11.01 11.78 -2.76
CA CYS A 37 9.87 10.86 -2.61
C CYS A 37 9.93 10.07 -1.30
N THR A 38 10.90 10.32 -0.44
CA THR A 38 11.02 9.62 0.83
C THR A 38 9.95 10.12 1.80
N LEU A 39 9.28 9.18 2.47
CA LEU A 39 8.45 9.52 3.62
C LEU A 39 9.34 9.53 4.86
N GLU A 40 9.02 10.39 5.81
CA GLU A 40 9.81 10.52 7.03
C GLU A 40 9.87 9.20 7.81
N VAL A 41 8.87 8.34 7.64
CA VAL A 41 8.78 7.06 8.34
C VAL A 41 9.35 5.89 7.55
N ASP A 42 9.88 6.12 6.35
CA ASP A 42 10.34 5.02 5.48
C ASP A 42 11.42 4.17 6.13
N SER A 43 12.25 4.75 6.98
CA SER A 43 13.35 4.05 7.62
C SER A 43 13.08 3.72 9.08
N ASP A 44 11.84 3.92 9.54
CA ASP A 44 11.47 3.60 10.92
C ASP A 44 11.56 2.10 11.17
N SER A 45 11.80 1.75 12.42
CA SER A 45 11.78 0.35 12.84
C SER A 45 10.41 -0.24 12.52
N GLY A 46 10.39 -1.41 11.90
CA GLY A 46 9.16 -2.10 11.55
C GLY A 46 8.58 -1.69 10.21
N ALA A 47 9.15 -0.69 9.52
CA ALA A 47 8.63 -0.29 8.20
C ALA A 47 8.85 -1.42 7.18
N LEU A 48 7.82 -1.70 6.41
CA LEU A 48 7.83 -2.75 5.39
C LEU A 48 7.41 -2.14 4.06
N HIS A 49 8.26 -2.28 3.06
CA HIS A 49 7.95 -1.82 1.71
C HIS A 49 7.83 -3.02 0.80
N PHE A 50 6.72 -3.09 0.07
CA PHE A 50 6.49 -4.17 -0.88
C PHE A 50 6.38 -3.62 -2.28
N GLY A 51 6.86 -4.39 -3.24
CA GLY A 51 6.72 -4.06 -4.65
C GLY A 51 6.14 -5.24 -5.41
N VAL A 52 5.38 -4.92 -6.46
CA VAL A 52 4.99 -5.88 -7.46
C VAL A 52 6.01 -5.78 -8.58
N ILE A 53 6.62 -6.90 -8.91
CA ILE A 53 7.71 -6.97 -9.87
C ILE A 53 7.20 -7.66 -11.15
N TYR A 54 7.46 -7.03 -12.29
CA TYR A 54 7.11 -7.59 -13.59
C TYR A 54 8.27 -7.36 -14.53
N ALA A 55 8.77 -8.43 -15.13
CA ALA A 55 9.90 -8.36 -16.06
C ALA A 55 11.09 -7.58 -15.45
N GLY A 56 11.33 -7.79 -14.16
CA GLY A 56 12.45 -7.18 -13.47
C GLY A 56 12.23 -5.76 -12.98
N GLU A 57 11.06 -5.18 -13.21
CA GLU A 57 10.79 -3.80 -12.83
C GLU A 57 9.68 -3.71 -11.77
N VAL A 58 9.77 -2.69 -10.93
CA VAL A 58 8.73 -2.42 -9.94
C VAL A 58 7.57 -1.71 -10.64
N VAL A 59 6.41 -2.34 -10.65
CA VAL A 59 5.22 -1.80 -11.31
C VAL A 59 4.09 -1.48 -10.33
N GLY A 60 4.24 -1.84 -9.08
CA GLY A 60 3.28 -1.50 -8.02
C GLY A 60 4.00 -1.44 -6.71
N ILE A 61 3.50 -0.63 -5.78
CA ILE A 61 4.11 -0.43 -4.47
C ILE A 61 3.07 -0.27 -3.39
N GLY A 62 3.46 -0.56 -2.15
CA GLY A 62 2.70 -0.27 -0.96
C GLY A 62 3.62 -0.33 0.23
N SER A 63 3.46 0.60 1.17
CA SER A 63 4.32 0.70 2.33
C SER A 63 3.50 0.59 3.60
N PHE A 64 4.04 -0.12 4.58
CA PHE A 64 3.34 -0.44 5.82
C PHE A 64 4.21 -0.03 6.99
N PHE A 65 3.64 0.73 7.91
CA PHE A 65 4.38 1.33 9.01
C PHE A 65 3.77 0.95 10.35
N LEU A 66 4.61 0.74 11.33
CA LEU A 66 4.16 0.44 12.69
C LEU A 66 3.57 1.72 13.29
N GLN A 67 2.26 1.84 13.20
CA GLN A 67 1.53 3.01 13.65
C GLN A 67 0.08 2.60 13.94
N SER A 68 -0.37 2.77 15.16
CA SER A 68 -1.76 2.47 15.52
C SER A 68 -2.62 3.71 15.30
N HIS A 69 -3.94 3.51 15.30
CA HIS A 69 -4.93 4.58 15.16
C HIS A 69 -5.71 4.70 16.47
N ALA A 70 -5.97 5.95 16.88
CA ALA A 70 -6.63 6.21 18.16
C ALA A 70 -8.01 5.57 18.27
N ASP A 71 -8.72 5.45 17.14
CA ASP A 71 -10.09 4.92 17.14
C ASP A 71 -10.13 3.40 16.95
N LEU A 72 -8.97 2.77 16.78
CA LEU A 72 -8.86 1.33 16.60
C LEU A 72 -8.01 0.76 17.75
N GLY A 73 -8.22 -0.44 18.14
CA GLY A 73 -7.41 -1.02 19.20
C GLY A 73 -5.96 -1.19 18.81
N ALA A 74 -5.10 -1.37 19.81
CA ALA A 74 -3.66 -1.54 19.60
C ALA A 74 -3.35 -2.76 18.74
N SER A 75 -4.25 -3.72 18.66
CA SER A 75 -4.05 -4.91 17.84
C SER A 75 -4.00 -4.60 16.34
N ILE A 76 -4.54 -3.45 15.91
CA ILE A 76 -4.43 -3.02 14.52
C ILE A 76 -3.28 -2.03 14.47
N GLY A 77 -2.07 -2.57 14.44
CA GLY A 77 -0.86 -1.81 14.70
C GLY A 77 -0.10 -1.32 13.47
N TYR A 78 -0.55 -1.64 12.26
CA TYR A 78 0.14 -1.20 11.04
C TYR A 78 -0.73 -0.32 10.19
N ARG A 79 -0.10 0.68 9.57
CA ARG A 79 -0.75 1.62 8.66
C ARG A 79 -0.22 1.44 7.25
N LEU A 80 -1.12 1.30 6.29
CA LEU A 80 -0.77 1.27 4.87
C LEU A 80 -0.71 2.70 4.34
N ARG A 81 0.36 3.04 3.64
CA ARG A 81 0.52 4.33 2.97
C ARG A 81 1.17 4.14 1.61
N ALA A 82 1.01 5.14 0.75
CA ALA A 82 1.72 5.24 -0.53
C ALA A 82 1.53 4.01 -1.41
N MET A 83 0.27 3.53 -1.52
CA MET A 83 -0.03 2.44 -2.43
C MET A 83 -0.32 2.98 -3.82
N ALA A 84 0.30 2.41 -4.83
CA ALA A 84 0.14 2.87 -6.21
C ALA A 84 0.52 1.78 -7.19
N THR A 85 -0.13 1.80 -8.36
CA THR A 85 0.17 0.89 -9.46
C THR A 85 0.49 1.72 -10.71
N HIS A 86 1.54 1.36 -11.41
CA HIS A 86 1.91 2.01 -12.66
C HIS A 86 0.73 1.94 -13.64
N SER A 87 0.50 3.04 -14.36
CA SER A 87 -0.69 3.17 -15.21
C SER A 87 -0.82 2.05 -16.25
N ASN A 88 0.30 1.54 -16.74
CA ASN A 88 0.29 0.48 -17.76
C ASN A 88 -0.07 -0.89 -17.20
N HIS A 89 -0.18 -1.02 -15.88
CA HIS A 89 -0.44 -2.30 -15.23
C HIS A 89 -1.71 -2.29 -14.38
N ARG A 90 -2.54 -1.26 -14.54
CA ARG A 90 -3.80 -1.18 -13.81
C ARG A 90 -4.81 -2.18 -14.36
N GLY A 91 -5.80 -2.54 -13.51
CA GLY A 91 -6.82 -3.49 -13.91
C GLY A 91 -6.36 -4.94 -13.89
N MET A 92 -5.20 -5.22 -13.34
CA MET A 92 -4.63 -6.57 -13.31
C MET A 92 -4.68 -7.20 -11.91
N GLY A 93 -5.35 -6.53 -10.96
CA GLY A 93 -5.45 -7.06 -9.59
C GLY A 93 -4.19 -6.94 -8.77
N LEU A 94 -3.26 -6.06 -9.15
CA LEU A 94 -1.95 -5.99 -8.49
C LEU A 94 -2.04 -5.45 -7.07
N ALA A 95 -2.91 -4.46 -6.84
CA ALA A 95 -3.08 -3.93 -5.49
C ALA A 95 -3.59 -5.01 -4.54
N THR A 96 -4.55 -5.81 -5.00
CA THR A 96 -5.05 -6.94 -4.21
C THR A 96 -3.94 -7.92 -3.91
N LYS A 97 -3.15 -8.26 -4.94
CA LYS A 97 -2.05 -9.21 -4.78
C LYS A 97 -1.03 -8.72 -3.74
N LEU A 98 -0.70 -7.44 -3.80
CA LEU A 98 0.26 -6.85 -2.87
C LEU A 98 -0.30 -6.84 -1.45
N ILE A 99 -1.55 -6.41 -1.27
CA ILE A 99 -2.16 -6.36 0.05
C ILE A 99 -2.27 -7.75 0.66
N ARG A 100 -2.70 -8.75 -0.12
CA ARG A 100 -2.80 -10.11 0.41
C ARG A 100 -1.43 -10.64 0.85
N HIS A 101 -0.39 -10.33 0.08
CA HIS A 101 0.96 -10.72 0.46
C HIS A 101 1.38 -10.04 1.78
N ALA A 102 1.09 -8.74 1.92
CA ALA A 102 1.44 -8.00 3.12
C ALA A 102 0.64 -8.51 4.32
N GLU A 103 -0.66 -8.81 4.14
CA GLU A 103 -1.47 -9.37 5.22
C GLU A 103 -0.85 -10.65 5.76
N ARG A 104 -0.43 -11.54 4.86
CA ARG A 104 0.19 -12.79 5.28
C ARG A 104 1.52 -12.56 5.99
N ALA A 105 2.33 -11.64 5.47
CA ALA A 105 3.62 -11.35 6.07
C ALA A 105 3.46 -10.79 7.49
N LEU A 106 2.53 -9.85 7.67
CA LEU A 106 2.27 -9.25 8.97
C LEU A 106 1.66 -10.27 9.94
N GLN A 107 0.76 -11.08 9.45
CA GLN A 107 0.15 -12.13 10.26
C GLN A 107 1.21 -13.11 10.75
N ASN A 108 2.15 -13.47 9.89
CA ASN A 108 3.25 -14.37 10.24
C ASN A 108 4.20 -13.73 11.26
N GLN A 109 4.24 -12.40 11.34
CA GLN A 109 5.04 -11.69 12.35
C GLN A 109 4.29 -11.56 13.68
N GLY A 110 3.04 -12.01 13.74
CA GLY A 110 2.24 -11.87 14.95
C GLY A 110 1.46 -10.58 15.04
N GLU A 111 1.41 -9.78 13.96
CA GLU A 111 0.64 -8.54 13.95
C GLU A 111 -0.85 -8.82 13.85
N GLY A 112 -1.67 -7.88 14.32
CA GLY A 112 -3.10 -8.10 14.44
C GLY A 112 -3.95 -7.43 13.38
N GLY A 113 -3.44 -6.51 12.60
CA GLY A 113 -4.25 -5.86 11.57
C GLY A 113 -3.57 -4.67 10.91
N ILE A 114 -4.29 -4.11 9.95
CA ILE A 114 -3.81 -2.99 9.14
C ILE A 114 -4.93 -1.97 9.01
N TRP A 115 -4.58 -0.68 8.96
CA TRP A 115 -5.54 0.38 8.69
C TRP A 115 -4.97 1.35 7.66
N ALA A 116 -5.85 2.15 7.08
CA ALA A 116 -5.44 3.16 6.10
C ALA A 116 -6.46 4.28 6.05
N ASP A 117 -6.01 5.46 5.60
CA ASP A 117 -6.89 6.56 5.22
C ASP A 117 -7.17 6.36 3.73
N ALA A 118 -8.38 5.88 3.40
CA ALA A 118 -8.71 5.55 2.01
C ALA A 118 -9.46 6.68 1.35
N ARG A 119 -9.05 7.03 0.12
CA ARG A 119 -9.80 7.99 -0.68
C ARG A 119 -11.20 7.48 -0.92
N LYS A 120 -12.17 8.39 -1.01
CA LYS A 120 -13.55 8.02 -1.26
C LYS A 120 -13.70 7.06 -2.43
N GLY A 121 -12.98 7.28 -3.52
CA GLY A 121 -13.04 6.43 -4.71
C GLY A 121 -12.46 5.04 -4.51
N ALA A 122 -11.70 4.80 -3.44
CA ALA A 122 -11.09 3.50 -3.18
C ALA A 122 -11.87 2.66 -2.17
N LEU A 123 -12.94 3.19 -1.59
CA LEU A 123 -13.67 2.48 -0.54
C LEU A 123 -14.22 1.14 -1.02
N GLY A 124 -14.73 1.09 -2.25
CA GLY A 124 -15.23 -0.16 -2.81
C GLY A 124 -14.14 -1.22 -2.95
N PHE A 125 -12.93 -0.79 -3.28
CA PHE A 125 -11.79 -1.69 -3.37
C PHE A 125 -11.51 -2.34 -2.00
N TYR A 126 -11.43 -1.53 -0.94
CA TYR A 126 -11.16 -2.08 0.39
C TYR A 126 -12.31 -2.95 0.90
N SER A 127 -13.56 -2.53 0.64
CA SER A 127 -14.70 -3.38 0.99
C SER A 127 -14.65 -4.72 0.28
N GLY A 128 -14.22 -4.71 -0.97
CA GLY A 128 -14.07 -5.94 -1.75
C GLY A 128 -13.00 -6.87 -1.19
N LEU A 129 -12.02 -6.32 -0.47
CA LEU A 129 -11.01 -7.12 0.21
C LEU A 129 -11.54 -7.71 1.53
N GLY A 130 -12.71 -7.27 1.99
CA GLY A 130 -13.25 -7.65 3.28
C GLY A 130 -12.83 -6.73 4.41
N TRP A 131 -12.21 -5.58 4.10
CA TRP A 131 -11.86 -4.61 5.13
C TRP A 131 -13.10 -3.84 5.57
N GLU A 132 -13.09 -3.41 6.82
CA GLU A 132 -14.15 -2.57 7.37
C GLU A 132 -13.96 -1.12 6.94
N VAL A 133 -15.07 -0.43 6.71
CA VAL A 133 -15.08 1.00 6.42
C VAL A 133 -15.88 1.66 7.53
N THR A 134 -15.25 2.53 8.32
CA THR A 134 -15.89 3.07 9.52
C THR A 134 -15.59 4.55 9.72
N GLY A 135 -16.42 5.21 10.54
CA GLY A 135 -16.21 6.60 10.89
C GLY A 135 -16.74 7.57 9.83
N PRO A 136 -16.66 8.86 10.10
CA PRO A 136 -17.12 9.87 9.15
C PRO A 136 -16.10 10.10 8.05
N PHE A 137 -16.56 10.72 6.94
CA PHE A 137 -15.64 11.24 5.95
C PHE A 137 -14.87 12.43 6.52
N TYR A 138 -13.63 12.60 6.08
CA TYR A 138 -12.80 13.75 6.43
C TYR A 138 -11.99 14.17 5.22
N THR A 139 -11.56 15.43 5.21
CA THR A 139 -10.79 15.97 4.10
C THR A 139 -9.31 15.89 4.42
N VAL A 140 -8.54 15.31 3.50
CA VAL A 140 -7.09 15.36 3.56
C VAL A 140 -6.65 16.49 2.62
N PRO A 141 -5.89 17.48 3.12
CA PRO A 141 -5.49 18.62 2.28
C PRO A 141 -4.88 18.18 0.96
N LYS A 142 -5.37 18.77 -0.14
CA LYS A 142 -4.92 18.51 -1.52
C LYS A 142 -5.28 17.10 -2.03
N ARG A 143 -5.95 16.27 -1.20
CA ARG A 143 -6.24 14.89 -1.61
C ARG A 143 -7.71 14.56 -1.58
N GLY A 144 -8.56 15.40 -0.97
CA GLY A 144 -10.00 15.24 -0.99
C GLY A 144 -10.54 14.39 0.14
N LEU A 145 -11.74 13.86 -0.06
CA LEU A 145 -12.45 13.10 0.97
C LEU A 145 -11.84 11.71 1.16
N HIS A 146 -11.66 11.37 2.42
CA HIS A 146 -11.13 10.08 2.84
C HIS A 146 -12.00 9.49 3.93
N ARG A 147 -11.82 8.21 4.17
CA ARG A 147 -12.51 7.52 5.25
C ARG A 147 -11.61 6.41 5.77
N LEU A 148 -11.77 6.08 7.05
CA LEU A 148 -10.96 5.06 7.70
C LEU A 148 -11.37 3.67 7.23
N VAL A 149 -10.38 2.87 6.81
CA VAL A 149 -10.57 1.46 6.48
C VAL A 149 -9.59 0.64 7.29
N TRP A 150 -9.98 -0.60 7.64
CA TRP A 150 -9.11 -1.43 8.47
C TRP A 150 -9.52 -2.89 8.37
N THR A 151 -8.58 -3.76 8.70
CA THR A 151 -8.85 -5.18 8.82
C THR A 151 -8.15 -5.70 10.06
N ARG A 152 -8.79 -6.65 10.72
CA ARG A 152 -8.19 -7.38 11.84
C ARG A 152 -7.95 -8.80 11.37
N PHE A 153 -6.74 -9.29 11.62
CA PHE A 153 -6.41 -10.65 11.23
C PHE A 153 -7.07 -11.63 12.20
N ASP A 154 -7.68 -12.64 11.66
CA ASP A 154 -8.24 -13.70 12.49
C ASP A 154 -7.11 -14.62 12.92
N GLU A 155 -7.30 -15.23 14.06
CA GLU A 155 -6.30 -16.16 14.61
C GLU A 155 -6.35 -17.53 13.96
#